data_79a513a59b38ab00f9d902acde93ce0f
#
_entry.id   79a513a59b38ab00f9d902acde93ce0f
#
_cell.length_a   1.000
_cell.length_b   1.000
_cell.length_c   1.000
_cell.angle_alpha   90.00
_cell.angle_beta   90.00
_cell.angle_gamma   90.00
#
_symmetry.space_group_name_H-M   'P 1'
#
loop_
_entity.id
_entity.type
_entity.pdbx_description
1 polymer ?
#
loop_
_entity_poly.entity_id
_entity_poly.type
_entity_poly.pdbx_seq_one_letter_code
_entity_poly.pdbx_strand_id
1 'polypeptide(L)'
;MRNKSVALIVVILFASLSFAQNKIFLLDTKKVNEYLELAPEQTKIINPKIEQIKTILEDDKRIISAIKERVKNDDEPGFFEKIGVKRGHDKRASKVEDLIDEIEDQLNDQQKIRFKNIEKPELKPLKKEDVFGK
;
A
#
# COMPACT_ATOMS: atom_id res chain seq x y z
N MET A 1 -13.58 -5.18 -44.73
CA MET A 1 -12.40 -4.70 -44.02
C MET A 1 -12.70 -3.77 -42.84
N ARG A 2 -13.84 -3.08 -42.80
CA ARG A 2 -14.18 -2.19 -41.69
C ARG A 2 -14.56 -2.91 -40.39
N ASN A 3 -15.05 -4.16 -40.44
CA ASN A 3 -15.58 -4.86 -39.28
C ASN A 3 -14.52 -5.48 -38.38
N LYS A 4 -13.29 -5.66 -38.87
CA LYS A 4 -12.20 -6.25 -38.06
C LYS A 4 -11.58 -5.25 -37.07
N SER A 5 -11.53 -3.97 -37.46
CA SER A 5 -10.98 -2.91 -36.61
C SER A 5 -11.92 -2.53 -35.46
N VAL A 6 -13.23 -2.57 -35.71
CA VAL A 6 -14.24 -2.28 -34.67
C VAL A 6 -14.29 -3.40 -33.63
N ALA A 7 -14.16 -4.66 -34.05
CA ALA A 7 -14.12 -5.79 -33.14
C ALA A 7 -12.88 -5.76 -32.21
N LEU A 8 -11.73 -5.31 -32.73
CA LEU A 8 -10.50 -5.20 -31.95
C LEU A 8 -10.60 -4.11 -30.89
N ILE A 9 -11.22 -2.97 -31.22
CA ILE A 9 -11.45 -1.86 -30.29
C ILE A 9 -12.40 -2.27 -29.17
N VAL A 10 -13.43 -3.05 -29.49
CA VAL A 10 -14.40 -3.56 -28.50
C VAL A 10 -13.73 -4.54 -27.53
N VAL A 11 -12.83 -5.40 -28.01
CA VAL A 11 -12.08 -6.35 -27.14
C VAL A 11 -11.16 -5.61 -26.18
N ILE A 12 -10.49 -4.54 -26.62
CA ILE A 12 -9.62 -3.71 -25.77
C ILE A 12 -10.45 -2.98 -24.70
N LEU A 13 -11.64 -2.50 -25.05
CA LEU A 13 -12.56 -1.86 -24.11
C LEU A 13 -13.09 -2.85 -23.05
N PHE A 14 -13.40 -4.10 -23.45
CA PHE A 14 -13.84 -5.13 -22.50
C PHE A 14 -12.73 -5.55 -21.53
N ALA A 15 -11.49 -5.67 -21.98
CA ALA A 15 -10.35 -5.97 -21.12
C ALA A 15 -10.13 -4.86 -20.08
N SER A 16 -10.28 -3.60 -20.48
CA SER A 16 -10.17 -2.46 -19.57
C SER A 16 -11.27 -2.45 -18.50
N LEU A 17 -12.48 -2.83 -18.86
CA LEU A 17 -13.63 -2.89 -17.94
C LEU A 17 -13.50 -4.02 -16.93
N SER A 18 -12.93 -5.17 -17.29
CA SER A 18 -12.76 -6.29 -16.35
C SER A 18 -11.74 -5.99 -15.24
N PHE A 19 -10.70 -5.19 -15.51
CA PHE A 19 -9.77 -4.72 -14.49
C PHE A 19 -10.39 -3.65 -13.57
N ALA A 20 -11.29 -2.81 -14.08
CA ALA A 20 -11.95 -1.75 -13.30
C ALA A 20 -12.93 -2.28 -12.26
N GLN A 21 -13.46 -3.52 -12.43
CA GLN A 21 -14.42 -4.15 -11.50
C GLN A 21 -13.75 -4.84 -10.31
N ASN A 22 -12.48 -5.20 -10.40
CA ASN A 22 -11.73 -5.86 -9.34
C ASN A 22 -10.80 -4.87 -8.67
N LYS A 23 -10.97 -4.69 -7.36
CA LYS A 23 -10.02 -3.88 -6.56
C LYS A 23 -8.64 -4.50 -6.59
N ILE A 24 -7.65 -3.70 -6.93
CA ILE A 24 -6.25 -4.10 -6.91
C ILE A 24 -5.58 -3.42 -5.72
N PHE A 25 -4.97 -4.23 -4.87
CA PHE A 25 -4.25 -3.75 -3.70
C PHE A 25 -2.77 -3.66 -4.02
N LEU A 26 -2.12 -2.58 -3.59
CA LEU A 26 -0.69 -2.37 -3.82
C LEU A 26 0.16 -3.52 -3.32
N LEU A 27 -0.25 -4.17 -2.24
CA LEU A 27 0.51 -5.28 -1.65
C LEU A 27 0.42 -6.59 -2.44
N ASP A 28 -0.49 -6.69 -3.40
CA ASP A 28 -0.55 -7.83 -4.32
C ASP A 28 0.38 -7.56 -5.51
N THR A 29 1.65 -7.82 -5.31
CA THR A 29 2.73 -7.52 -6.25
C THR A 29 2.46 -8.05 -7.66
N LYS A 30 1.97 -9.29 -7.76
CA LYS A 30 1.67 -9.93 -9.04
C LYS A 30 0.60 -9.17 -9.81
N LYS A 31 -0.52 -8.87 -9.15
CA LYS A 31 -1.63 -8.12 -9.77
C LYS A 31 -1.23 -6.70 -10.14
N VAL A 32 -0.42 -6.05 -9.30
CA VAL A 32 0.11 -4.71 -9.60
C VAL A 32 0.97 -4.74 -10.86
N ASN A 33 1.90 -5.68 -10.96
CA ASN A 33 2.77 -5.82 -12.13
C ASN A 33 1.97 -6.04 -13.42
N GLU A 34 0.96 -6.89 -13.37
CA GLU A 34 0.09 -7.19 -14.50
C GLU A 34 -0.79 -5.98 -14.89
N TYR A 35 -1.42 -5.37 -13.90
CA TYR A 35 -2.32 -4.24 -14.11
C TYR A 35 -1.63 -3.00 -14.67
N LEU A 36 -0.43 -2.69 -14.16
CA LEU A 36 0.37 -1.57 -14.63
C LEU A 36 1.19 -1.91 -15.87
N GLU A 37 1.24 -3.16 -16.27
CA GLU A 37 2.08 -3.63 -17.39
C GLU A 37 3.53 -3.18 -17.22
N LEU A 38 4.11 -3.47 -16.05
CA LEU A 38 5.45 -3.00 -15.71
C LEU A 38 6.52 -3.66 -16.57
N ALA A 39 7.46 -2.84 -17.04
CA ALA A 39 8.67 -3.33 -17.70
C ALA A 39 9.60 -4.04 -16.69
N PRO A 40 10.48 -4.96 -17.13
CA PRO A 40 11.40 -5.65 -16.22
C PRO A 40 12.27 -4.72 -15.37
N GLU A 41 12.71 -3.60 -15.90
CA GLU A 41 13.47 -2.59 -15.16
C GLU A 41 12.64 -1.94 -14.05
N GLN A 42 11.36 -1.69 -14.32
CA GLN A 42 10.43 -1.14 -13.32
C GLN A 42 10.17 -2.15 -12.21
N THR A 43 9.96 -3.42 -12.54
CA THR A 43 9.72 -4.47 -11.52
C THR A 43 10.89 -4.64 -10.57
N LYS A 44 12.14 -4.51 -11.06
CA LYS A 44 13.35 -4.58 -10.22
C LYS A 44 13.42 -3.47 -9.18
N ILE A 45 12.85 -2.32 -9.48
CA ILE A 45 12.84 -1.17 -8.56
C ILE A 45 11.59 -1.18 -7.69
N ILE A 46 10.43 -1.46 -8.28
CA ILE A 46 9.13 -1.35 -7.62
C ILE A 46 8.87 -2.51 -6.66
N ASN A 47 9.14 -3.75 -7.07
CA ASN A 47 8.83 -4.91 -6.24
C ASN A 47 9.53 -4.90 -4.87
N PRO A 48 10.83 -4.56 -4.76
CA PRO A 48 11.48 -4.42 -3.45
C PRO A 48 10.83 -3.33 -2.57
N LYS A 49 10.32 -2.26 -3.15
CA LYS A 49 9.62 -1.20 -2.41
C LYS A 49 8.29 -1.67 -1.86
N ILE A 50 7.54 -2.46 -2.63
CA ILE A 50 6.30 -3.09 -2.16
C ILE A 50 6.62 -4.04 -0.98
N GLU A 51 7.67 -4.84 -1.07
CA GLU A 51 8.09 -5.72 0.03
C GLU A 51 8.53 -4.94 1.27
N GLN A 52 9.19 -3.81 1.10
CA GLN A 52 9.51 -2.92 2.22
C GLN A 52 8.24 -2.37 2.89
N ILE A 53 7.24 -1.97 2.10
CA ILE A 53 5.96 -1.51 2.65
C ILE A 53 5.30 -2.63 3.47
N LYS A 54 5.25 -3.85 2.96
CA LYS A 54 4.72 -5.00 3.70
C LYS A 54 5.42 -5.18 5.04
N THR A 55 6.74 -5.17 5.04
CA THR A 55 7.56 -5.32 6.25
C THR A 55 7.26 -4.23 7.28
N ILE A 56 7.16 -2.98 6.84
CA ILE A 56 6.85 -1.84 7.70
C ILE A 56 5.46 -2.00 8.33
N LEU A 57 4.47 -2.40 7.55
CA LEU A 57 3.10 -2.62 8.03
C LEU A 57 3.02 -3.77 9.04
N GLU A 58 3.74 -4.86 8.79
CA GLU A 58 3.82 -6.00 9.70
C GLU A 58 4.51 -5.63 11.02
N ASP A 59 5.62 -4.90 10.94
CA ASP A 59 6.34 -4.40 12.12
C ASP A 59 5.46 -3.47 12.96
N ASP A 60 4.77 -2.54 12.31
CA ASP A 60 3.86 -1.63 13.00
C ASP A 60 2.76 -2.39 13.72
N LYS A 61 2.12 -3.32 13.03
CA LYS A 61 1.07 -4.17 13.61
C LYS A 61 1.59 -4.96 14.81
N ARG A 62 2.79 -5.54 14.71
CA ARG A 62 3.42 -6.31 15.78
C ARG A 62 3.69 -5.43 17.00
N ILE A 63 4.27 -4.25 16.79
CA ILE A 63 4.59 -3.30 17.87
C ILE A 63 3.32 -2.83 18.58
N ILE A 64 2.32 -2.39 17.82
CA ILE A 64 1.05 -1.92 18.40
C ILE A 64 0.30 -3.03 19.12
N SER A 65 0.26 -4.23 18.56
CA SER A 65 -0.37 -5.40 19.19
C SER A 65 0.31 -5.78 20.52
N ALA A 66 1.65 -5.70 20.59
CA ALA A 66 2.40 -5.97 21.81
C ALA A 66 2.07 -4.94 22.90
N ILE A 67 1.94 -3.68 22.56
CA ILE A 67 1.55 -2.63 23.52
C ILE A 67 0.11 -2.85 24.00
N LYS A 68 -0.82 -3.16 23.12
CA LYS A 68 -2.21 -3.47 23.48
C LYS A 68 -2.29 -4.66 24.44
N GLU A 69 -1.49 -5.68 24.25
CA GLU A 69 -1.43 -6.86 25.11
C GLU A 69 -0.90 -6.50 26.51
N ARG A 70 0.15 -5.67 26.58
CA ARG A 70 0.67 -5.16 27.86
C ARG A 70 -0.41 -4.40 28.63
N VAL A 71 -1.14 -3.50 27.96
CA VAL A 71 -2.21 -2.72 28.59
C VAL A 71 -3.32 -3.61 29.13
N LYS A 72 -3.68 -4.68 28.42
CA LYS A 72 -4.66 -5.69 28.91
C LYS A 72 -4.20 -6.38 30.18
N ASN A 73 -2.89 -6.55 30.35
CA ASN A 73 -2.28 -7.21 31.52
C ASN A 73 -1.88 -6.22 32.63
N ASP A 74 -2.46 -5.02 32.62
CA ASP A 74 -2.19 -3.96 33.58
C ASP A 74 -0.72 -3.47 33.61
N ASP A 75 0.03 -3.75 32.53
CA ASP A 75 1.38 -3.23 32.31
C ASP A 75 1.31 -2.02 31.36
N GLU A 76 0.83 -0.91 31.86
CA GLU A 76 0.67 0.30 31.06
C GLU A 76 2.03 0.96 30.78
N PRO A 77 2.35 1.30 29.50
CA PRO A 77 3.58 2.00 29.16
C PRO A 77 3.67 3.36 29.86
N GLY A 78 4.89 3.74 30.24
CA GLY A 78 5.15 5.06 30.81
C GLY A 78 4.97 6.18 29.77
N PHE A 79 4.94 7.42 30.25
CA PHE A 79 4.70 8.61 29.41
C PHE A 79 5.68 8.71 28.24
N PHE A 80 6.99 8.57 28.50
CA PHE A 80 8.01 8.65 27.45
C PHE A 80 7.94 7.47 26.48
N GLU A 81 7.57 6.30 26.96
CA GLU A 81 7.36 5.12 26.12
C GLU A 81 6.18 5.34 25.18
N LYS A 82 5.07 5.92 25.65
CA LYS A 82 3.91 6.28 24.83
C LYS A 82 4.30 7.26 23.70
N ILE A 83 5.12 8.26 24.02
CA ILE A 83 5.65 9.20 23.02
C ILE A 83 6.50 8.47 21.99
N GLY A 84 7.36 7.54 22.44
CA GLY A 84 8.20 6.73 21.56
C GLY A 84 7.39 5.85 20.62
N VAL A 85 6.33 5.21 21.12
CA VAL A 85 5.41 4.40 20.30
C VAL A 85 4.74 5.26 19.22
N LYS A 86 4.23 6.42 19.59
CA LYS A 86 3.61 7.35 18.64
C LYS A 86 4.58 7.81 17.57
N ARG A 87 5.78 8.26 17.96
CA ARG A 87 6.80 8.71 17.02
C ARG A 87 7.24 7.61 16.05
N GLY A 88 7.41 6.41 16.57
CA GLY A 88 7.76 5.24 15.75
C GLY A 88 6.68 4.93 14.72
N HIS A 89 5.42 4.96 15.13
CA HIS A 89 4.28 4.77 14.24
C HIS A 89 4.23 5.86 13.14
N ASP A 90 4.37 7.13 13.54
CA ASP A 90 4.36 8.26 12.60
C ASP A 90 5.52 8.16 11.59
N LYS A 91 6.70 7.72 12.02
CA LYS A 91 7.84 7.48 11.12
C LYS A 91 7.55 6.37 10.12
N ARG A 92 6.95 5.27 10.58
CA ARG A 92 6.57 4.17 9.68
C ARG A 92 5.50 4.61 8.69
N ALA A 93 4.51 5.38 9.14
CA ALA A 93 3.49 5.97 8.27
C ALA A 93 4.12 6.83 7.17
N SER A 94 5.00 7.76 7.54
CA SER A 94 5.71 8.61 6.57
C SER A 94 6.56 7.78 5.60
N LYS A 95 7.23 6.74 6.08
CA LYS A 95 8.05 5.88 5.22
C LYS A 95 7.21 5.11 4.20
N VAL A 96 6.02 4.65 4.59
CA VAL A 96 5.07 4.02 3.66
C VAL A 96 4.65 5.00 2.57
N GLU A 97 4.28 6.23 2.93
CA GLU A 97 3.93 7.27 1.96
C GLU A 97 5.08 7.59 1.01
N ASP A 98 6.30 7.76 1.53
CA ASP A 98 7.49 8.00 0.72
C ASP A 98 7.74 6.87 -0.29
N LEU A 99 7.61 5.62 0.14
CA LEU A 99 7.79 4.46 -0.74
C LEU A 99 6.72 4.40 -1.83
N ILE A 100 5.47 4.76 -1.51
CA ILE A 100 4.40 4.84 -2.50
C ILE A 100 4.71 5.92 -3.54
N ASP A 101 5.17 7.09 -3.11
CA ASP A 101 5.58 8.18 -3.99
C ASP A 101 6.77 7.78 -4.87
N GLU A 102 7.75 7.09 -4.31
CA GLU A 102 8.90 6.57 -5.07
C GLU A 102 8.48 5.53 -6.11
N ILE A 103 7.47 4.70 -5.81
CA ILE A 103 6.89 3.77 -6.79
C ILE A 103 6.23 4.55 -7.93
N GLU A 104 5.41 5.54 -7.61
CA GLU A 104 4.74 6.37 -8.61
C GLU A 104 5.74 7.08 -9.52
N ASP A 105 6.86 7.54 -8.97
CA ASP A 105 7.92 8.21 -9.74
C ASP A 105 8.57 7.32 -10.81
N GLN A 106 8.48 6.00 -10.67
CA GLN A 106 8.98 5.04 -11.65
C GLN A 106 8.01 4.77 -12.80
N LEU A 107 6.82 5.33 -12.75
CA LEU A 107 5.75 5.06 -13.71
C LEU A 107 5.70 6.12 -14.82
N ASN A 108 5.30 5.69 -16.01
CA ASN A 108 4.96 6.63 -17.09
C ASN A 108 3.56 7.23 -16.86
N ASP A 109 3.15 8.20 -17.68
CA ASP A 109 1.90 8.93 -17.50
C ASP A 109 0.67 8.02 -17.51
N GLN A 110 0.61 7.04 -18.40
CA GLN A 110 -0.51 6.09 -18.48
C GLN A 110 -0.55 5.17 -17.25
N GLN A 111 0.60 4.69 -16.83
CA GLN A 111 0.72 3.87 -15.62
C GLN A 111 0.31 4.66 -14.37
N LYS A 112 0.66 5.93 -14.28
CA LYS A 112 0.24 6.82 -13.18
C LYS A 112 -1.28 6.96 -13.09
N ILE A 113 -1.96 7.05 -14.24
CA ILE A 113 -3.42 7.08 -14.27
C ILE A 113 -4.02 5.79 -13.70
N ARG A 114 -3.49 4.63 -14.09
CA ARG A 114 -3.90 3.33 -13.54
C ARG A 114 -3.56 3.19 -12.07
N PHE A 115 -2.41 3.71 -11.66
CA PHE A 115 -1.94 3.65 -10.27
C PHE A 115 -2.91 4.34 -9.29
N LYS A 116 -3.62 5.38 -9.72
CA LYS A 116 -4.66 6.03 -8.92
C LYS A 116 -5.80 5.08 -8.54
N ASN A 117 -6.06 4.05 -9.35
CA ASN A 117 -7.10 3.05 -9.11
C ASN A 117 -6.64 1.90 -8.21
N ILE A 118 -5.34 1.82 -7.91
CA ILE A 118 -4.79 0.84 -6.98
C ILE A 118 -5.06 1.31 -5.56
N GLU A 119 -5.59 0.43 -4.73
CA GLU A 119 -5.80 0.70 -3.31
C GLU A 119 -4.47 0.60 -2.57
N LYS A 120 -4.11 1.68 -1.89
CA LYS A 120 -2.82 1.83 -1.21
C LYS A 120 -3.00 1.68 0.30
N PRO A 121 -2.06 1.02 0.98
CA PRO A 121 -2.10 0.94 2.43
C PRO A 121 -1.82 2.31 3.04
N GLU A 122 -2.44 2.57 4.17
CA GLU A 122 -2.26 3.79 4.95
C GLU A 122 -2.19 3.43 6.42
N LEU A 123 -1.19 3.95 7.11
CA LEU A 123 -1.13 3.91 8.57
C LEU A 123 -1.76 5.21 9.11
N LYS A 124 -2.97 5.09 9.61
CA LYS A 124 -3.70 6.23 10.19
C LYS A 124 -3.04 6.67 11.50
N PRO A 125 -3.12 7.96 11.86
CA PRO A 125 -2.60 8.44 13.14
C PRO A 125 -3.13 7.62 14.32
N LEU A 126 -2.26 7.27 15.26
CA LEU A 126 -2.65 6.54 16.47
C LEU A 126 -3.51 7.42 17.36
N LYS A 127 -4.68 6.92 17.70
CA LYS A 127 -5.50 7.49 18.75
C LYS A 127 -5.15 6.85 20.07
N LYS A 128 -5.07 7.66 21.11
CA LYS A 128 -4.75 7.20 22.48
C LYS A 128 -5.69 6.08 22.93
N GLU A 129 -6.98 6.23 22.63
CA GLU A 129 -8.02 5.25 23.00
C GLU A 129 -7.84 3.90 22.30
N ASP A 130 -7.34 3.91 21.06
CA ASP A 130 -7.18 2.70 20.26
C ASP A 130 -6.05 1.80 20.76
N VAL A 131 -5.07 2.38 21.44
CA VAL A 131 -3.86 1.66 21.88
C VAL A 131 -3.87 1.45 23.39
N PHE A 132 -4.19 2.48 24.16
CA PHE A 132 -4.07 2.49 25.62
C PHE A 132 -5.42 2.30 26.34
N GLY A 133 -6.51 2.19 25.61
CA GLY A 133 -7.79 1.70 26.12
C GLY A 133 -8.52 2.57 27.15
N LYS A 134 -8.09 3.79 27.34
CA LYS A 134 -8.73 4.70 28.32
C LYS A 134 -8.72 6.14 27.87
#